data_5db90c4a25645e942337d429c48e1f25
#
_entry.id   5db90c4a25645e942337d429c48e1f25
#
_cell.length_a   1.000
_cell.length_b   1.000
_cell.length_c   1.000
_cell.angle_alpha   90.00
_cell.angle_beta   90.00
_cell.angle_gamma   90.00
#
_symmetry.space_group_name_H-M   'P 1'
#
loop_
_entity.id
_entity.type
_entity.pdbx_description
1 polymer ?
#
loop_
_entity_poly.entity_id
_entity_poly.type
_entity_poly.pdbx_seq_one_letter_code
_entity_poly.pdbx_strand_id
1 'polypeptide(L)'
;MAHLADQCADIWRQKDSGIWELAQEQHYTMSKISCWQALARAVELADAGQLPTTCRDRWSRERDRIEAWITEHCWSESLGAYSFYPGSDRLDASLALAVRFGFDGRDRLRRTVEAIDRELGFGPYHYRYSGAEKEEGCFLACTFWMVEAKILLDQPEAASRAFAEAIEGLAPTAGVYPEMIDPVSGQYLGNMPQGLTHLAIIQALMSLEASRG
;
A
#
# COMPACT_ATOMS: atom_id res chain seq x y z
N MET A 1 -16.98 15.57 4.19
CA MET A 1 -16.27 14.43 4.85
C MET A 1 -17.27 13.37 5.35
N ALA A 2 -18.21 13.69 6.26
CA ALA A 2 -19.20 12.70 6.75
C ALA A 2 -19.95 11.96 5.64
N HIS A 3 -20.42 12.67 4.61
CA HIS A 3 -21.09 12.05 3.45
C HIS A 3 -20.19 11.03 2.71
N LEU A 4 -18.88 11.27 2.60
CA LEU A 4 -17.95 10.32 1.98
C LEU A 4 -17.81 9.05 2.84
N ALA A 5 -17.79 9.20 4.17
CA ALA A 5 -17.76 8.05 5.07
C ALA A 5 -19.08 7.23 4.99
N ASP A 6 -20.22 7.90 4.86
CA ASP A 6 -21.50 7.21 4.64
C ASP A 6 -21.51 6.44 3.32
N GLN A 7 -21.06 7.05 2.23
CA GLN A 7 -20.92 6.36 0.95
C GLN A 7 -19.97 5.15 1.06
N CYS A 8 -18.82 5.32 1.70
CA CYS A 8 -17.88 4.21 1.92
C CYS A 8 -18.54 3.05 2.68
N ALA A 9 -19.29 3.34 3.74
CA ALA A 9 -20.04 2.35 4.50
C ALA A 9 -21.12 1.61 3.66
N ASP A 10 -21.66 2.25 2.62
CA ASP A 10 -22.65 1.66 1.72
C ASP A 10 -22.02 0.75 0.65
N ILE A 11 -20.88 1.16 0.06
CA ILE A 11 -20.38 0.55 -1.17
C ILE A 11 -19.24 -0.46 -0.98
N TRP A 12 -18.59 -0.55 0.18
CA TRP A 12 -17.40 -1.39 0.37
C TRP A 12 -17.60 -2.88 -0.01
N ARG A 13 -18.85 -3.37 -0.01
CA ARG A 13 -19.19 -4.74 -0.39
C ARG A 13 -19.23 -4.97 -1.90
N GLN A 14 -19.10 -3.92 -2.70
CA GLN A 14 -19.06 -4.02 -4.14
C GLN A 14 -17.65 -4.38 -4.61
N LYS A 15 -17.57 -5.00 -5.79
CA LYS A 15 -16.34 -5.14 -6.53
C LYS A 15 -15.93 -3.79 -7.12
N ASP A 16 -14.65 -3.62 -7.40
CA ASP A 16 -14.09 -2.41 -7.96
C ASP A 16 -12.88 -2.73 -8.85
N SER A 17 -12.31 -1.73 -9.48
CA SER A 17 -11.13 -1.85 -10.37
C SER A 17 -9.80 -1.81 -9.62
N GLY A 18 -9.81 -1.70 -8.28
CA GLY A 18 -8.61 -1.58 -7.46
C GLY A 18 -7.85 -0.26 -7.63
N ILE A 19 -6.79 -0.09 -6.86
CA ILE A 19 -5.91 1.10 -6.94
C ILE A 19 -5.22 1.22 -8.32
N TRP A 20 -5.12 0.10 -9.04
CA TRP A 20 -4.45 0.03 -10.34
C TRP A 20 -5.40 0.19 -11.53
N GLU A 21 -6.69 0.48 -11.30
CA GLU A 21 -7.71 0.72 -12.32
C GLU A 21 -7.80 -0.42 -13.36
N LEU A 22 -7.75 -1.66 -12.88
CA LEU A 22 -7.75 -2.85 -13.73
C LEU A 22 -9.11 -3.07 -14.38
N ALA A 23 -9.11 -3.62 -15.60
CA ALA A 23 -10.34 -3.91 -16.33
C ALA A 23 -11.22 -4.98 -15.65
N GLN A 24 -10.62 -5.89 -14.89
CA GLN A 24 -11.34 -6.92 -14.14
C GLN A 24 -11.73 -6.39 -12.77
N GLU A 25 -13.01 -6.23 -12.50
CA GLU A 25 -13.53 -5.89 -11.18
C GLU A 25 -13.43 -7.07 -10.22
N GLN A 26 -12.83 -6.82 -9.05
CA GLN A 26 -12.68 -7.79 -7.96
C GLN A 26 -12.90 -7.12 -6.60
N HIS A 27 -12.95 -7.92 -5.55
CA HIS A 27 -12.83 -7.44 -4.18
C HIS A 27 -11.36 -7.25 -3.83
N TYR A 28 -10.69 -6.27 -4.47
CA TYR A 28 -9.27 -6.02 -4.21
C TYR A 28 -9.03 -5.74 -2.73
N THR A 29 -8.07 -6.46 -2.14
CA THR A 29 -7.76 -6.38 -0.71
C THR A 29 -7.41 -4.96 -0.30
N MET A 30 -6.59 -4.26 -1.11
CA MET A 30 -6.22 -2.88 -0.83
C MET A 30 -7.43 -1.93 -0.86
N SER A 31 -8.40 -2.12 -1.76
CA SER A 31 -9.63 -1.33 -1.77
C SER A 31 -10.43 -1.50 -0.47
N LYS A 32 -10.50 -2.72 0.05
CA LYS A 32 -11.20 -2.99 1.32
C LYS A 32 -10.45 -2.39 2.51
N ILE A 33 -9.11 -2.47 2.53
CA ILE A 33 -8.27 -1.80 3.54
C ILE A 33 -8.43 -0.28 3.46
N SER A 34 -8.52 0.30 2.28
CA SER A 34 -8.78 1.74 2.10
C SER A 34 -10.14 2.16 2.64
N CYS A 35 -11.19 1.34 2.43
CA CYS A 35 -12.50 1.58 3.03
C CYS A 35 -12.45 1.48 4.55
N TRP A 36 -11.75 0.47 5.10
CA TRP A 36 -11.53 0.33 6.53
C TRP A 36 -10.85 1.58 7.11
N GLN A 37 -9.76 2.03 6.49
CA GLN A 37 -9.02 3.21 6.92
C GLN A 37 -9.88 4.48 6.86
N ALA A 38 -10.65 4.67 5.80
CA ALA A 38 -11.54 5.83 5.67
C ALA A 38 -12.56 5.90 6.82
N LEU A 39 -13.14 4.75 7.21
CA LEU A 39 -14.10 4.68 8.30
C LEU A 39 -13.40 4.82 9.67
N ALA A 40 -12.20 4.27 9.85
CA ALA A 40 -11.40 4.45 11.06
C ALA A 40 -11.11 5.95 11.30
N ARG A 41 -10.65 6.67 10.25
CA ARG A 41 -10.42 8.12 10.33
C ARG A 41 -11.70 8.92 10.58
N ALA A 42 -12.83 8.52 9.99
CA ALA A 42 -14.11 9.18 10.24
C ALA A 42 -14.57 9.04 11.71
N VAL A 43 -14.36 7.86 12.30
CA VAL A 43 -14.63 7.63 13.74
C VAL A 43 -13.74 8.49 14.60
N GLU A 44 -12.41 8.50 14.36
CA GLU A 44 -11.45 9.34 15.10
C GLU A 44 -11.80 10.82 15.04
N LEU A 45 -12.16 11.33 13.85
CA LEU A 45 -12.54 12.72 13.65
C LEU A 45 -13.87 13.07 14.37
N ALA A 46 -14.81 12.12 14.42
CA ALA A 46 -16.06 12.29 15.16
C ALA A 46 -15.81 12.31 16.67
N ASP A 47 -14.95 11.41 17.18
CA ASP A 47 -14.56 11.36 18.59
C ASP A 47 -13.78 12.62 19.01
N ALA A 48 -13.02 13.22 18.10
CA ALA A 48 -12.34 14.50 18.28
C ALA A 48 -13.24 15.74 18.10
N GLY A 49 -14.54 15.56 17.83
CA GLY A 49 -15.50 16.66 17.62
C GLY A 49 -15.33 17.41 16.29
N GLN A 50 -14.56 16.87 15.34
CA GLN A 50 -14.32 17.47 14.03
C GLN A 50 -15.31 17.04 12.95
N LEU A 51 -16.05 15.96 13.22
CA LEU A 51 -17.19 15.50 12.41
C LEU A 51 -18.43 15.30 13.29
N PRO A 52 -19.66 15.37 12.70
CA PRO A 52 -20.88 15.03 13.41
C PRO A 52 -20.86 13.58 13.91
N THR A 53 -21.33 13.37 15.14
CA THR A 53 -21.36 12.03 15.78
C THR A 53 -22.55 11.17 15.34
N THR A 54 -23.50 11.72 14.59
CA THR A 54 -24.77 11.05 14.22
C THR A 54 -24.57 9.68 13.55
N CYS A 55 -23.54 9.54 12.69
CA CYS A 55 -23.24 8.29 12.00
C CYS A 55 -22.02 7.55 12.57
N ARG A 56 -21.41 8.04 13.63
CA ARG A 56 -20.17 7.53 14.21
C ARG A 56 -20.25 6.02 14.52
N ASP A 57 -21.34 5.56 15.16
CA ASP A 57 -21.50 4.15 15.50
C ASP A 57 -21.75 3.24 14.28
N ARG A 58 -22.36 3.78 13.23
CA ARG A 58 -22.46 3.09 11.95
C ARG A 58 -21.09 2.90 11.33
N TRP A 59 -20.28 3.96 11.25
CA TRP A 59 -18.92 3.89 10.70
C TRP A 59 -18.04 2.90 11.47
N SER A 60 -18.12 2.90 12.80
CA SER A 60 -17.40 1.93 13.65
C SER A 60 -17.81 0.48 13.33
N ARG A 61 -19.12 0.20 13.28
CA ARG A 61 -19.61 -1.16 12.96
C ARG A 61 -19.21 -1.61 11.55
N GLU A 62 -19.27 -0.74 10.54
CA GLU A 62 -18.88 -1.10 9.18
C GLU A 62 -17.36 -1.28 9.09
N ARG A 63 -16.55 -0.46 9.73
CA ARG A 63 -15.09 -0.66 9.87
C ARG A 63 -14.77 -2.05 10.41
N ASP A 64 -15.40 -2.43 11.52
CA ASP A 64 -15.17 -3.73 12.16
C ASP A 64 -15.61 -4.91 11.27
N ARG A 65 -16.69 -4.73 10.50
CA ARG A 65 -17.14 -5.71 9.51
C ARG A 65 -16.18 -5.86 8.33
N ILE A 66 -15.58 -4.76 7.86
CA ILE A 66 -14.57 -4.80 6.80
C ILE A 66 -13.34 -5.55 7.30
N GLU A 67 -12.88 -5.25 8.50
CA GLU A 67 -11.73 -5.93 9.12
C GLU A 67 -11.95 -7.43 9.25
N ALA A 68 -13.10 -7.83 9.79
CA ALA A 68 -13.47 -9.24 9.92
C ALA A 68 -13.51 -9.93 8.54
N TRP A 69 -14.12 -9.27 7.54
CA TRP A 69 -14.21 -9.82 6.18
C TRP A 69 -12.85 -9.98 5.51
N ILE A 70 -11.94 -9.00 5.65
CA ILE A 70 -10.58 -9.08 5.11
C ILE A 70 -9.82 -10.22 5.79
N THR A 71 -9.92 -10.32 7.11
CA THR A 71 -9.27 -11.37 7.91
C THR A 71 -9.70 -12.77 7.50
N GLU A 72 -10.99 -12.93 7.18
CA GLU A 72 -11.57 -14.23 6.78
C GLU A 72 -11.27 -14.60 5.33
N HIS A 73 -11.29 -13.61 4.42
CA HIS A 73 -11.31 -13.91 2.98
C HIS A 73 -10.02 -13.56 2.23
N CYS A 74 -9.21 -12.61 2.72
CA CYS A 74 -8.06 -12.09 1.97
C CYS A 74 -6.72 -12.69 2.41
N TRP A 75 -6.66 -13.42 3.51
CA TRP A 75 -5.44 -14.11 3.92
C TRP A 75 -5.27 -15.41 3.11
N SER A 76 -4.11 -15.57 2.46
CA SER A 76 -3.74 -16.80 1.76
C SER A 76 -2.73 -17.59 2.59
N GLU A 77 -3.09 -18.79 3.01
CA GLU A 77 -2.17 -19.68 3.73
C GLU A 77 -1.01 -20.15 2.84
N SER A 78 -1.25 -20.34 1.54
CA SER A 78 -0.21 -20.73 0.59
C SER A 78 0.84 -19.66 0.39
N LEU A 79 0.44 -18.38 0.33
CA LEU A 79 1.35 -17.24 0.26
C LEU A 79 1.94 -16.88 1.62
N GLY A 80 1.25 -17.23 2.70
CA GLY A 80 1.53 -16.74 4.05
C GLY A 80 1.37 -15.22 4.16
N ALA A 81 0.49 -14.63 3.36
CA ALA A 81 0.33 -13.19 3.19
C ALA A 81 -1.12 -12.82 2.82
N TYR A 82 -1.47 -11.55 2.91
CA TYR A 82 -2.67 -11.03 2.26
C TYR A 82 -2.51 -11.12 0.75
N SER A 83 -3.50 -11.72 0.08
CA SER A 83 -3.54 -11.85 -1.37
C SER A 83 -4.05 -10.59 -2.05
N PHE A 84 -3.86 -10.47 -3.36
CA PHE A 84 -4.36 -9.37 -4.17
C PHE A 84 -5.89 -9.21 -4.06
N TYR A 85 -6.61 -10.35 -4.10
CA TYR A 85 -8.04 -10.45 -3.87
C TYR A 85 -8.39 -11.86 -3.37
N PRO A 86 -9.53 -12.10 -2.74
CA PRO A 86 -9.91 -13.42 -2.19
C PRO A 86 -9.78 -14.56 -3.18
N GLY A 87 -9.16 -15.66 -2.74
CA GLY A 87 -8.95 -16.86 -3.55
C GLY A 87 -7.88 -16.72 -4.63
N SER A 88 -7.08 -15.65 -4.60
CA SER A 88 -5.95 -15.42 -5.48
C SER A 88 -4.64 -15.84 -4.82
N ASP A 89 -3.72 -16.44 -5.59
CA ASP A 89 -2.33 -16.67 -5.20
C ASP A 89 -1.40 -15.58 -5.73
N ARG A 90 -1.93 -14.36 -5.94
CA ARG A 90 -1.21 -13.19 -6.44
C ARG A 90 -1.00 -12.18 -5.32
N LEU A 91 0.10 -11.45 -5.40
CA LEU A 91 0.45 -10.36 -4.49
C LEU A 91 0.21 -8.99 -5.13
N ASP A 92 0.09 -7.98 -4.28
CA ASP A 92 -0.08 -6.58 -4.63
C ASP A 92 0.81 -5.72 -3.74
N ALA A 93 1.75 -4.98 -4.33
CA ALA A 93 2.69 -4.14 -3.59
C ALA A 93 2.01 -2.97 -2.87
N SER A 94 0.83 -2.56 -3.30
CA SER A 94 0.07 -1.52 -2.59
C SER A 94 -0.32 -1.92 -1.16
N LEU A 95 -0.34 -3.22 -0.84
CA LEU A 95 -0.59 -3.72 0.52
C LEU A 95 0.48 -3.27 1.53
N ALA A 96 1.66 -2.81 1.10
CA ALA A 96 2.63 -2.16 1.97
C ALA A 96 2.04 -0.93 2.68
N LEU A 97 1.10 -0.21 2.05
CA LEU A 97 0.41 0.92 2.64
C LEU A 97 -0.47 0.55 3.85
N ALA A 98 -0.89 -0.71 3.95
CA ALA A 98 -1.68 -1.20 5.09
C ALA A 98 -0.94 -1.03 6.42
N VAL A 99 0.39 -1.11 6.41
CA VAL A 99 1.25 -0.89 7.58
C VAL A 99 1.09 0.54 8.10
N ARG A 100 1.17 1.53 7.21
CA ARG A 100 0.94 2.95 7.54
C ARG A 100 -0.48 3.21 8.05
N PHE A 101 -1.46 2.53 7.48
CA PHE A 101 -2.85 2.68 7.89
C PHE A 101 -3.13 2.09 9.27
N GLY A 102 -2.20 1.29 9.81
CA GLY A 102 -2.35 0.60 11.08
C GLY A 102 -3.39 -0.52 11.02
N PHE A 103 -3.57 -1.11 9.81
CA PHE A 103 -4.48 -2.22 9.61
C PHE A 103 -3.91 -3.52 10.19
N ASP A 104 -4.78 -4.30 10.88
CA ASP A 104 -4.49 -5.62 11.43
C ASP A 104 -3.22 -5.72 12.31
N GLY A 105 -2.99 -6.93 12.83
CA GLY A 105 -1.80 -7.24 13.62
C GLY A 105 -0.51 -7.18 12.82
N ARG A 106 0.54 -6.66 13.43
CA ARG A 106 1.87 -6.47 12.82
C ARG A 106 2.47 -7.72 12.18
N ASP A 107 2.18 -8.91 12.72
CA ASP A 107 2.78 -10.16 12.22
C ASP A 107 2.28 -10.54 10.83
N ARG A 108 0.99 -10.42 10.55
CA ARG A 108 0.43 -10.67 9.21
C ARG A 108 0.94 -9.64 8.19
N LEU A 109 0.99 -8.37 8.57
CA LEU A 109 1.53 -7.30 7.72
C LEU A 109 3.02 -7.50 7.46
N ARG A 110 3.81 -7.90 8.47
CA ARG A 110 5.22 -8.24 8.28
C ARG A 110 5.41 -9.35 7.26
N ARG A 111 4.67 -10.45 7.40
CA ARG A 111 4.72 -11.58 6.46
C ARG A 111 4.27 -11.17 5.05
N THR A 112 3.28 -10.29 4.93
CA THR A 112 2.83 -9.75 3.64
C THR A 112 3.93 -8.90 2.98
N VAL A 113 4.58 -8.01 3.72
CA VAL A 113 5.70 -7.19 3.24
C VAL A 113 6.88 -8.09 2.83
N GLU A 114 7.20 -9.12 3.60
CA GLU A 114 8.25 -10.09 3.26
C GLU A 114 7.92 -10.90 1.99
N ALA A 115 6.66 -11.27 1.80
CA ALA A 115 6.21 -11.96 0.59
C ALA A 115 6.29 -11.05 -0.65
N ILE A 116 5.87 -9.80 -0.52
CA ILE A 116 5.99 -8.78 -1.58
C ILE A 116 7.46 -8.56 -1.94
N ASP A 117 8.32 -8.38 -0.96
CA ASP A 117 9.77 -8.17 -1.17
C ASP A 117 10.40 -9.33 -1.95
N ARG A 118 10.05 -10.56 -1.58
CA ARG A 118 10.56 -11.79 -2.20
C ARG A 118 10.05 -12.02 -3.61
N GLU A 119 8.77 -11.74 -3.89
CA GLU A 119 8.12 -12.15 -5.13
C GLU A 119 7.91 -11.02 -6.14
N LEU A 120 7.77 -9.77 -5.69
CA LEU A 120 7.62 -8.61 -6.54
C LEU A 120 8.89 -7.74 -6.59
N GLY A 121 9.90 -8.06 -5.76
CA GLY A 121 11.17 -7.36 -5.73
C GLY A 121 12.10 -7.74 -6.88
N PHE A 122 12.78 -6.75 -7.45
CA PHE A 122 13.89 -6.93 -8.38
C PHE A 122 15.02 -5.95 -8.02
N GLY A 123 16.08 -6.45 -7.39
CA GLY A 123 17.07 -5.57 -6.78
C GLY A 123 16.41 -4.67 -5.74
N PRO A 124 16.63 -3.35 -5.79
CA PRO A 124 15.98 -2.43 -4.86
C PRO A 124 14.54 -2.04 -5.24
N TYR A 125 14.05 -2.45 -6.43
CA TYR A 125 12.78 -2.01 -7.00
C TYR A 125 11.68 -3.05 -6.87
N HIS A 126 10.40 -2.64 -7.03
CA HIS A 126 9.25 -3.52 -6.92
C HIS A 126 8.26 -3.33 -8.05
N TYR A 127 7.74 -4.44 -8.58
CA TYR A 127 6.59 -4.45 -9.48
C TYR A 127 5.30 -4.17 -8.71
N ARG A 128 4.26 -3.72 -9.42
CA ARG A 128 2.96 -3.37 -8.81
C ARG A 128 2.22 -4.58 -8.24
N TYR A 129 2.18 -5.68 -8.99
CA TYR A 129 1.46 -6.91 -8.63
C TYR A 129 2.00 -8.11 -9.40
N SER A 130 1.67 -9.32 -8.96
CA SER A 130 2.10 -10.54 -9.64
C SER A 130 1.60 -10.60 -11.08
N GLY A 131 2.50 -10.72 -12.02
CA GLY A 131 2.26 -10.74 -13.47
C GLY A 131 2.57 -9.43 -14.17
N ALA A 132 2.75 -8.32 -13.43
CA ALA A 132 3.10 -7.01 -14.00
C ALA A 132 4.47 -7.03 -14.70
N GLU A 133 5.38 -7.89 -14.26
CA GLU A 133 6.72 -8.05 -14.83
C GLU A 133 6.73 -8.44 -16.32
N LYS A 134 5.59 -8.89 -16.85
CA LYS A 134 5.42 -9.27 -18.27
C LYS A 134 5.02 -8.10 -19.15
N GLU A 135 4.55 -7.02 -18.56
CA GLU A 135 3.89 -5.92 -19.27
C GLU A 135 4.57 -4.58 -19.02
N GLU A 136 5.28 -4.42 -17.89
CA GLU A 136 5.79 -3.14 -17.44
C GLU A 136 7.08 -3.26 -16.62
N GLY A 137 7.69 -2.10 -16.29
CA GLY A 137 8.83 -2.00 -15.36
C GLY A 137 8.41 -1.97 -13.89
N CYS A 138 9.39 -1.90 -13.00
CA CYS A 138 9.15 -1.69 -11.57
C CYS A 138 8.57 -0.29 -11.33
N PHE A 139 7.53 -0.23 -10.51
CA PHE A 139 6.80 0.99 -10.18
C PHE A 139 7.43 1.65 -8.94
N LEU A 140 8.04 2.81 -9.12
CA LEU A 140 8.89 3.41 -8.09
C LEU A 140 8.15 3.79 -6.80
N ALA A 141 6.88 4.17 -6.88
CA ALA A 141 6.10 4.43 -5.68
C ALA A 141 6.01 3.18 -4.79
N CYS A 142 5.84 1.98 -5.38
CA CYS A 142 5.83 0.71 -4.63
C CYS A 142 7.14 0.49 -3.88
N THR A 143 8.28 0.78 -4.51
CA THR A 143 9.60 0.68 -3.89
C THR A 143 9.68 1.50 -2.60
N PHE A 144 9.23 2.75 -2.63
CA PHE A 144 9.32 3.63 -1.47
C PHE A 144 8.21 3.37 -0.43
N TRP A 145 7.04 2.83 -0.82
CA TRP A 145 6.05 2.29 0.12
C TRP A 145 6.60 1.08 0.88
N MET A 146 7.38 0.22 0.21
CA MET A 146 8.04 -0.91 0.85
C MET A 146 9.13 -0.45 1.84
N VAL A 147 9.89 0.59 1.49
CA VAL A 147 10.86 1.22 2.41
C VAL A 147 10.14 1.71 3.67
N GLU A 148 9.08 2.48 3.52
CA GLU A 148 8.32 2.98 4.66
C GLU A 148 7.71 1.84 5.50
N ALA A 149 7.12 0.83 4.86
CA ALA A 149 6.57 -0.32 5.56
C ALA A 149 7.63 -1.03 6.42
N LYS A 150 8.86 -1.21 5.90
CA LYS A 150 9.98 -1.78 6.67
C LYS A 150 10.33 -0.93 7.90
N ILE A 151 10.34 0.40 7.78
CA ILE A 151 10.58 1.29 8.92
C ILE A 151 9.52 1.10 10.00
N LEU A 152 8.25 1.16 9.60
CA LEU A 152 7.10 1.03 10.50
C LEU A 152 6.96 -0.37 11.13
N LEU A 153 7.64 -1.38 10.55
CA LEU A 153 7.75 -2.75 11.05
C LEU A 153 9.03 -3.00 11.86
N ASP A 154 9.69 -1.94 12.35
CA ASP A 154 10.91 -1.99 13.17
C ASP A 154 12.12 -2.62 12.44
N GLN A 155 12.29 -2.29 11.15
CA GLN A 155 13.43 -2.71 10.32
C GLN A 155 14.16 -1.50 9.69
N PRO A 156 14.58 -0.48 10.49
CA PRO A 156 15.09 0.78 9.94
C PRO A 156 16.41 0.62 9.18
N GLU A 157 17.28 -0.31 9.57
CA GLU A 157 18.54 -0.56 8.88
C GLU A 157 18.31 -1.16 7.49
N ALA A 158 17.40 -2.14 7.37
CA ALA A 158 17.04 -2.73 6.08
C ALA A 158 16.37 -1.70 5.16
N ALA A 159 15.49 -0.88 5.72
CA ALA A 159 14.84 0.22 5.01
C ALA A 159 15.84 1.27 4.52
N SER A 160 16.80 1.66 5.37
CA SER A 160 17.84 2.64 5.02
C SER A 160 18.72 2.16 3.87
N ARG A 161 19.11 0.88 3.89
CA ARG A 161 19.87 0.27 2.77
C ARG A 161 19.04 0.25 1.49
N ALA A 162 17.81 -0.26 1.53
CA ALA A 162 16.94 -0.32 0.37
C ALA A 162 16.66 1.06 -0.23
N PHE A 163 16.47 2.08 0.63
CA PHE A 163 16.32 3.47 0.19
C PHE A 163 17.56 3.97 -0.54
N ALA A 164 18.74 3.78 0.06
CA ALA A 164 20.01 4.26 -0.52
C ALA A 164 20.28 3.59 -1.88
N GLU A 165 20.12 2.27 -1.98
CA GLU A 165 20.30 1.51 -3.23
C GLU A 165 19.31 1.98 -4.33
N ALA A 166 18.04 2.20 -3.97
CA ALA A 166 17.04 2.67 -4.93
C ALA A 166 17.37 4.08 -5.44
N ILE A 167 17.78 5.00 -4.58
CA ILE A 167 18.14 6.37 -4.96
C ILE A 167 19.45 6.40 -5.76
N GLU A 168 20.43 5.56 -5.43
CA GLU A 168 21.68 5.46 -6.18
C GLU A 168 21.42 5.07 -7.64
N GLY A 169 20.56 4.09 -7.89
CA GLY A 169 20.15 3.68 -9.23
C GLY A 169 19.36 4.76 -10.00
N LEU A 170 18.82 5.76 -9.29
CA LEU A 170 18.09 6.89 -9.87
C LEU A 170 18.93 8.18 -9.91
N ALA A 171 20.19 8.15 -9.50
CA ALA A 171 21.05 9.33 -9.41
C ALA A 171 21.15 10.17 -10.71
N PRO A 172 21.10 9.61 -11.93
CA PRO A 172 21.15 10.39 -13.17
C PRO A 172 19.97 11.34 -13.39
N THR A 173 18.89 11.22 -12.59
CA THR A 173 17.67 12.03 -12.78
C THR A 173 17.77 13.48 -12.30
N ALA A 174 18.87 13.87 -11.65
CA ALA A 174 19.02 15.20 -11.02
C ALA A 174 17.87 15.55 -10.04
N GLY A 175 17.26 14.54 -9.37
CA GLY A 175 16.18 14.72 -8.42
C GLY A 175 14.77 14.79 -9.05
N VAL A 176 14.65 14.52 -10.33
CA VAL A 176 13.35 14.43 -11.04
C VAL A 176 13.08 12.96 -11.35
N TYR A 177 12.14 12.33 -10.66
CA TYR A 177 11.95 10.88 -10.67
C TYR A 177 10.83 10.43 -11.61
N PRO A 178 11.06 9.32 -12.36
CA PRO A 178 10.08 8.74 -13.28
C PRO A 178 9.02 7.91 -12.53
N GLU A 179 8.04 7.45 -13.27
CA GLU A 179 6.98 6.56 -12.79
C GLU A 179 7.51 5.14 -12.54
N MET A 180 8.25 4.63 -13.52
CA MET A 180 8.78 3.27 -13.51
C MET A 180 10.23 3.24 -14.01
N ILE A 181 10.89 2.13 -13.71
CA ILE A 181 12.20 1.78 -14.25
C ILE A 181 12.16 0.34 -14.77
N ASP A 182 12.74 0.10 -15.95
CA ASP A 182 13.08 -1.25 -16.36
C ASP A 182 14.28 -1.71 -15.52
N PRO A 183 14.11 -2.69 -14.64
CA PRO A 183 15.15 -3.05 -13.68
C PRO A 183 16.34 -3.78 -14.33
N VAL A 184 16.22 -4.23 -15.59
CA VAL A 184 17.29 -4.92 -16.34
C VAL A 184 18.15 -3.91 -17.10
N SER A 185 17.52 -3.01 -17.86
CA SER A 185 18.24 -2.02 -18.69
C SER A 185 18.53 -0.71 -17.95
N GLY A 186 17.81 -0.42 -16.85
CA GLY A 186 17.86 0.88 -16.18
C GLY A 186 17.10 1.99 -16.90
N GLN A 187 16.35 1.66 -17.96
CA GLN A 187 15.58 2.66 -18.71
C GLN A 187 14.41 3.18 -17.89
N TYR A 188 14.20 4.49 -17.89
CA TYR A 188 13.05 5.13 -17.28
C TYR A 188 11.82 4.98 -18.17
N LEU A 189 10.68 4.62 -17.55
CA LEU A 189 9.42 4.32 -18.22
C LEU A 189 8.28 5.14 -17.60
N GLY A 190 7.23 5.34 -18.37
CA GLY A 190 6.06 6.10 -17.95
C GLY A 190 6.30 7.62 -17.88
N ASN A 191 5.57 8.29 -16.99
CA ASN A 191 5.65 9.74 -16.85
C ASN A 191 6.89 10.18 -16.06
N MET A 192 7.49 11.30 -16.46
CA MET A 192 8.61 11.94 -15.76
C MET A 192 8.50 13.46 -15.91
N PRO A 193 8.35 14.24 -14.81
CA PRO A 193 8.27 13.80 -13.40
C PRO A 193 6.98 13.07 -13.07
N GLN A 194 7.04 12.14 -12.08
CA GLN A 194 5.86 11.46 -11.55
C GLN A 194 5.61 11.90 -10.09
N GLY A 195 4.46 12.55 -9.87
CA GLY A 195 4.11 13.11 -8.55
C GLY A 195 4.00 12.06 -7.45
N LEU A 196 3.41 10.89 -7.76
CA LEU A 196 3.25 9.81 -6.78
C LEU A 196 4.59 9.25 -6.31
N THR A 197 5.57 9.11 -7.22
CA THR A 197 6.93 8.70 -6.89
C THR A 197 7.59 9.69 -5.93
N HIS A 198 7.50 11.01 -6.22
CA HIS A 198 8.06 12.03 -5.34
C HIS A 198 7.42 12.03 -3.95
N LEU A 199 6.09 11.89 -3.88
CA LEU A 199 5.38 11.80 -2.60
C LEU A 199 5.81 10.57 -1.79
N ALA A 200 5.98 9.42 -2.44
CA ALA A 200 6.45 8.20 -1.79
C ALA A 200 7.88 8.34 -1.26
N ILE A 201 8.79 8.98 -2.03
CA ILE A 201 10.17 9.28 -1.60
C ILE A 201 10.17 10.20 -0.37
N ILE A 202 9.44 11.32 -0.44
CA ILE A 202 9.35 12.29 0.68
C ILE A 202 8.86 11.58 1.94
N GLN A 203 7.83 10.77 1.81
CA GLN A 203 7.24 10.06 2.94
C GLN A 203 8.20 9.03 3.54
N ALA A 204 8.90 8.26 2.71
CA ALA A 204 9.91 7.31 3.17
C ALA A 204 11.06 8.03 3.90
N LEU A 205 11.53 9.18 3.38
CA LEU A 205 12.55 10.02 4.03
C LEU A 205 12.09 10.53 5.39
N MET A 206 10.88 11.07 5.49
CA MET A 206 10.32 11.56 6.75
C MET A 206 10.24 10.43 7.79
N SER A 207 9.84 9.24 7.38
CA SER A 207 9.78 8.07 8.27
C SER A 207 11.18 7.59 8.70
N LEU A 208 12.19 7.64 7.79
CA LEU A 208 13.58 7.35 8.13
C LEU A 208 14.17 8.34 9.13
N GLU A 209 13.90 9.63 8.97
CA GLU A 209 14.35 10.66 9.91
C GLU A 209 13.70 10.48 11.29
N ALA A 210 12.40 10.22 11.33
CA ALA A 210 11.67 9.99 12.58
C ALA A 210 12.15 8.72 13.33
N SER A 211 12.66 7.71 12.62
CA SER A 211 13.17 6.48 13.23
C SER A 211 14.58 6.61 13.86
N ARG A 212 15.27 7.70 13.59
CA ARG A 212 16.65 7.97 14.11
C ARG A 212 16.68 8.84 15.38
N GLY A 213 15.58 9.45 15.74
CA GLY A 213 15.42 10.34 16.91
C GLY A 213 14.72 9.62 18.05
#